data_1c65cb79d3853740497a3c51b6fef04c
#
_entry.id   1c65cb79d3853740497a3c51b6fef04c
#
_cell.length_a   1.000
_cell.length_b   1.000
_cell.length_c   1.000
_cell.angle_alpha   90.00
_cell.angle_beta   90.00
_cell.angle_gamma   90.00
#
_symmetry.space_group_name_H-M   'P 1'
#
loop_
_entity.id
_entity.type
_entity.pdbx_description
1 polymer ?
#
loop_
_entity_poly.entity_id
_entity_poly.type
_entity_poly.pdbx_seq_one_letter_code
_entity_poly.pdbx_strand_id
1 'polypeptide(L)'
;PAPQAAAASADLDPVWRTAIDRAGDPTPRDRVGDVPEREPAFSFRTSDDLLRHLPPAAVALMRRLDDAATEARDRSVALTAHIHAAEDRAGRVSIDVAAAIRSAGLPEVPDLEAARAMAERDRWPERFTEPQREHVRRIVAEGDRLAEAQAEVARLRERQRQHAEATAPITALRDRIVRALGRSRPPFKPVALPAVDAKKAEAALRGARETIAEAAAEIERISTARPNEHEAFALALAAVERYGAESGLGAAVKWNGTEFTIREATPGLSTEDHRPLRPLALLAAVAPDLVAATIARTIGAHPDAPLMKDRPRLLAEARARLRQAELLERAAIAAMGDPLDRLAERPEADPLLVLMVEAGR
;
A
#
# COMPACT_ATOMS: atom_id res chain seq x y z
N PRO A 1 43.04 -15.41 23.13
CA PRO A 1 42.72 -15.93 21.84
C PRO A 1 41.20 -16.01 21.70
N ALA A 2 40.63 -15.04 21.05
CA ALA A 2 39.30 -15.15 20.50
C ALA A 2 39.46 -15.47 19.02
N PRO A 3 38.74 -16.45 18.47
CA PRO A 3 38.01 -16.22 17.23
C PRO A 3 36.69 -16.99 17.21
N GLN A 4 35.58 -16.36 17.02
CA GLN A 4 34.32 -16.99 16.57
C GLN A 4 33.22 -15.94 16.37
N ALA A 5 33.53 -14.90 15.57
CA ALA A 5 32.49 -13.95 15.13
C ALA A 5 32.38 -13.82 13.60
N ALA A 6 32.96 -14.78 12.85
CA ALA A 6 32.99 -14.68 11.37
C ALA A 6 32.09 -15.68 10.62
N ALA A 7 31.28 -16.49 11.31
CA ALA A 7 30.50 -17.54 10.66
C ALA A 7 28.99 -17.28 10.49
N ALA A 8 28.48 -16.11 10.89
CA ALA A 8 27.04 -15.81 10.84
C ALA A 8 26.57 -14.96 9.62
N SER A 9 27.46 -14.64 8.69
CA SER A 9 27.08 -13.77 7.55
C SER A 9 26.90 -14.49 6.20
N ALA A 10 26.93 -15.80 6.17
CA ALA A 10 26.92 -16.56 4.92
C ALA A 10 25.52 -16.85 4.34
N ASP A 11 24.44 -16.65 5.10
CA ASP A 11 23.06 -17.01 4.71
C ASP A 11 22.11 -15.83 4.50
N LEU A 12 22.62 -14.62 4.28
CA LEU A 12 21.77 -13.49 3.93
C LEU A 12 21.48 -13.46 2.43
N ASP A 13 20.18 -13.34 2.10
CA ASP A 13 19.64 -13.13 0.76
C ASP A 13 20.45 -12.05 0.00
N PRO A 14 20.85 -12.27 -1.26
CA PRO A 14 21.63 -11.31 -2.06
C PRO A 14 21.01 -9.91 -2.14
N VAL A 15 19.69 -9.77 -1.99
CA VAL A 15 18.98 -8.48 -1.95
C VAL A 15 19.37 -7.66 -0.71
N TRP A 16 19.59 -8.29 0.44
CA TRP A 16 20.00 -7.61 1.66
C TRP A 16 21.49 -7.25 1.70
N ARG A 17 22.36 -8.03 1.06
CA ARG A 17 23.78 -7.67 0.89
C ARG A 17 23.94 -6.37 0.10
N THR A 18 23.19 -6.22 -1.00
CA THR A 18 23.23 -5.01 -1.83
C THR A 18 22.70 -3.77 -1.10
N ALA A 19 21.80 -3.93 -0.14
CA ALA A 19 21.30 -2.83 0.68
C ALA A 19 22.31 -2.39 1.76
N ILE A 20 23.06 -3.34 2.34
CA ILE A 20 24.08 -3.06 3.36
C ILE A 20 25.32 -2.42 2.72
N ASP A 21 25.75 -2.89 1.56
CA ASP A 21 26.90 -2.33 0.84
C ASP A 21 26.64 -0.89 0.34
N ARG A 22 25.37 -0.55 0.01
CA ARG A 22 24.99 0.83 -0.34
C ARG A 22 24.90 1.78 0.84
N ALA A 23 24.73 1.28 2.05
CA ALA A 23 24.67 2.12 3.25
C ALA A 23 26.05 2.53 3.78
N GLY A 24 27.14 1.90 3.29
CA GLY A 24 28.50 2.09 3.79
C GLY A 24 29.41 3.02 2.95
N ASP A 25 28.95 3.51 1.80
CA ASP A 25 29.79 4.36 0.92
C ASP A 25 29.27 5.82 0.93
N PRO A 26 29.93 6.73 1.67
CA PRO A 26 29.61 8.16 1.61
C PRO A 26 30.17 8.76 0.31
N THR A 27 29.50 8.55 -0.82
CA THR A 27 29.77 9.34 -2.02
C THR A 27 29.52 10.82 -1.74
N PRO A 28 30.44 11.72 -2.16
CA PRO A 28 30.21 13.16 -2.02
C PRO A 28 28.95 13.52 -2.80
N ARG A 29 27.94 14.01 -2.09
CA ARG A 29 26.74 14.56 -2.71
C ARG A 29 27.15 15.68 -3.64
N ASP A 30 27.09 15.43 -4.94
CA ASP A 30 27.06 16.50 -5.92
C ASP A 30 25.97 17.47 -5.49
N ARG A 31 26.34 18.74 -5.37
CA ARG A 31 25.42 19.83 -5.08
C ARG A 31 24.35 19.83 -6.16
N VAL A 32 23.23 19.20 -5.87
CA VAL A 32 21.99 19.41 -6.60
C VAL A 32 21.70 20.90 -6.43
N GLY A 33 21.70 21.63 -7.54
CA GLY A 33 21.47 23.06 -7.57
C GLY A 33 20.21 23.41 -6.77
N ASP A 34 20.25 24.57 -6.13
CA ASP A 34 19.17 25.16 -5.32
C ASP A 34 17.82 24.96 -5.99
N VAL A 35 17.14 23.88 -5.63
CA VAL A 35 15.70 23.79 -5.83
C VAL A 35 15.14 24.80 -4.84
N PRO A 36 14.46 25.88 -5.30
CA PRO A 36 13.89 26.84 -4.40
C PRO A 36 13.06 26.07 -3.38
N GLU A 37 13.43 26.16 -2.11
CA GLU A 37 12.65 25.64 -1.00
C GLU A 37 11.23 26.19 -1.19
N ARG A 38 10.33 25.35 -1.68
CA ARG A 38 8.91 25.66 -1.63
C ARG A 38 8.62 25.85 -0.16
N GLU A 39 8.29 27.09 0.22
CA GLU A 39 7.81 27.41 1.56
C GLU A 39 6.84 26.30 1.97
N PRO A 40 7.05 25.67 3.15
CA PRO A 40 6.21 24.58 3.59
C PRO A 40 4.78 25.11 3.64
N ALA A 41 3.90 24.56 2.82
CA ALA A 41 2.51 24.90 2.81
C ALA A 41 1.99 24.80 4.25
N PHE A 42 1.71 25.92 4.89
CA PHE A 42 1.09 26.09 6.19
C PHE A 42 1.42 24.94 7.18
N SER A 43 2.46 25.07 8.00
CA SER A 43 2.68 24.17 9.13
C SER A 43 1.79 24.60 10.29
N PHE A 44 0.69 23.90 10.51
CA PHE A 44 -0.05 24.04 11.75
C PHE A 44 0.81 23.52 12.90
N ARG A 45 1.11 24.36 13.88
CA ARG A 45 1.99 24.05 15.01
C ARG A 45 1.32 23.14 16.03
N THR A 46 -0.01 23.11 16.09
CA THR A 46 -0.80 22.28 17.02
C THR A 46 -2.12 21.82 16.38
N SER A 47 -2.72 20.75 16.92
CA SER A 47 -4.07 20.31 16.52
C SER A 47 -5.12 21.42 16.74
N ASP A 48 -4.96 22.24 17.77
CA ASP A 48 -5.88 23.35 18.08
C ASP A 48 -5.86 24.46 17.02
N ASP A 49 -4.72 24.72 16.39
CA ASP A 49 -4.63 25.69 15.30
C ASP A 49 -5.38 25.20 14.06
N LEU A 50 -5.33 23.91 13.78
CA LEU A 50 -6.11 23.28 12.71
C LEU A 50 -7.62 23.44 12.94
N LEU A 51 -8.07 23.15 14.17
CA LEU A 51 -9.49 23.16 14.54
C LEU A 51 -10.13 24.55 14.41
N ARG A 52 -9.37 25.64 14.60
CA ARG A 52 -9.88 27.03 14.49
C ARG A 52 -10.37 27.40 13.10
N HIS A 53 -9.87 26.74 12.07
CA HIS A 53 -10.21 27.03 10.68
C HIS A 53 -11.30 26.12 10.11
N LEU A 54 -11.81 25.17 10.92
CA LEU A 54 -12.83 24.21 10.52
C LEU A 54 -14.24 24.66 10.92
N PRO A 55 -15.26 24.31 10.12
CA PRO A 55 -16.65 24.46 10.51
C PRO A 55 -16.96 23.64 11.78
N PRO A 56 -17.95 24.06 12.60
CA PRO A 56 -18.25 23.40 13.88
C PRO A 56 -18.53 21.90 13.78
N ALA A 57 -19.20 21.44 12.72
CA ALA A 57 -19.49 20.02 12.49
C ALA A 57 -18.19 19.21 12.25
N ALA A 58 -17.25 19.77 11.47
CA ALA A 58 -15.95 19.15 11.22
C ALA A 58 -15.11 19.11 12.52
N VAL A 59 -15.15 20.16 13.35
CA VAL A 59 -14.49 20.17 14.66
C VAL A 59 -15.06 19.06 15.56
N ALA A 60 -16.39 18.90 15.60
CA ALA A 60 -17.01 17.88 16.40
C ALA A 60 -16.58 16.46 15.95
N LEU A 61 -16.52 16.22 14.64
CA LEU A 61 -16.09 14.94 14.11
C LEU A 61 -14.58 14.69 14.40
N MET A 62 -13.73 15.70 14.23
CA MET A 62 -12.30 15.59 14.57
C MET A 62 -12.07 15.24 16.04
N ARG A 63 -12.79 15.89 16.95
CA ARG A 63 -12.70 15.56 18.39
C ARG A 63 -13.09 14.11 18.65
N ARG A 64 -14.19 13.63 18.06
CA ARG A 64 -14.59 12.22 18.19
C ARG A 64 -13.52 11.26 17.68
N LEU A 65 -12.84 11.59 16.57
CA LEU A 65 -11.73 10.78 16.04
C LEU A 65 -10.51 10.83 16.96
N ASP A 66 -10.18 12.00 17.53
CA ASP A 66 -9.09 12.15 18.48
C ASP A 66 -9.38 11.38 19.79
N ASP A 67 -10.60 11.46 20.30
CA ASP A 67 -11.04 10.73 21.50
C ASP A 67 -10.96 9.21 21.25
N ALA A 68 -11.46 8.73 20.12
CA ALA A 68 -11.39 7.31 19.76
C ALA A 68 -9.95 6.82 19.58
N ALA A 69 -9.08 7.62 18.97
CA ALA A 69 -7.67 7.27 18.80
C ALA A 69 -6.91 7.27 20.14
N THR A 70 -7.27 8.18 21.07
CA THR A 70 -6.72 8.23 22.42
C THR A 70 -7.16 7.00 23.22
N GLU A 71 -8.46 6.70 23.23
CA GLU A 71 -9.00 5.50 23.90
C GLU A 71 -8.34 4.22 23.36
N ALA A 72 -8.18 4.10 22.04
CA ALA A 72 -7.50 2.97 21.42
C ALA A 72 -6.06 2.83 21.91
N ARG A 73 -5.34 3.95 22.02
CA ARG A 73 -3.96 3.97 22.55
C ARG A 73 -3.91 3.55 24.00
N ASP A 74 -4.75 4.13 24.85
CA ASP A 74 -4.77 3.86 26.29
C ASP A 74 -5.08 2.38 26.56
N ARG A 75 -6.04 1.82 25.81
CA ARG A 75 -6.38 0.40 25.90
C ARG A 75 -5.24 -0.49 25.41
N SER A 76 -4.51 -0.09 24.37
CA SER A 76 -3.34 -0.83 23.88
C SER A 76 -2.21 -0.83 24.94
N VAL A 77 -1.96 0.30 25.59
CA VAL A 77 -0.99 0.41 26.70
C VAL A 77 -1.39 -0.48 27.88
N ALA A 78 -2.67 -0.46 28.27
CA ALA A 78 -3.18 -1.32 29.34
C ALA A 78 -3.01 -2.80 29.01
N LEU A 79 -3.37 -3.23 27.77
CA LEU A 79 -3.17 -4.61 27.33
C LEU A 79 -1.70 -5.01 27.35
N THR A 80 -0.81 -4.14 26.91
CA THR A 80 0.65 -4.38 26.97
C THR A 80 1.12 -4.59 28.41
N ALA A 81 0.68 -3.77 29.34
CA ALA A 81 1.01 -3.94 30.78
C ALA A 81 0.47 -5.27 31.33
N HIS A 82 -0.73 -5.68 30.94
CA HIS A 82 -1.29 -6.96 31.33
C HIS A 82 -0.51 -8.16 30.75
N ILE A 83 -0.05 -8.06 29.50
CA ILE A 83 0.80 -9.08 28.86
C ILE A 83 2.09 -9.23 29.63
N HIS A 84 2.81 -8.14 29.90
CA HIS A 84 4.06 -8.21 30.67
C HIS A 84 3.87 -8.80 32.06
N ALA A 85 2.80 -8.43 32.78
CA ALA A 85 2.49 -9.02 34.07
C ALA A 85 2.17 -10.52 33.99
N ALA A 86 1.55 -10.98 32.90
CA ALA A 86 1.29 -12.41 32.66
C ALA A 86 2.58 -13.15 32.26
N GLU A 87 3.44 -12.55 31.44
CA GLU A 87 4.76 -13.09 31.08
C GLU A 87 5.67 -13.24 32.31
N ASP A 88 5.69 -12.26 33.19
CA ASP A 88 6.44 -12.32 34.45
C ASP A 88 5.92 -13.43 35.37
N ARG A 89 4.60 -13.66 35.39
CA ARG A 89 4.02 -14.81 36.13
C ARG A 89 4.43 -16.13 35.52
N ALA A 90 4.31 -16.28 34.19
CA ALA A 90 4.72 -17.48 33.48
C ALA A 90 6.23 -17.76 33.67
N GLY A 91 7.06 -16.72 33.64
CA GLY A 91 8.49 -16.80 33.92
C GLY A 91 8.79 -17.33 35.33
N ARG A 92 8.10 -16.83 36.36
CA ARG A 92 8.24 -17.32 37.74
C ARG A 92 7.86 -18.79 37.87
N VAL A 93 6.68 -19.18 37.33
CA VAL A 93 6.25 -20.58 37.34
C VAL A 93 7.25 -21.49 36.59
N SER A 94 7.81 -21.01 35.47
CA SER A 94 8.86 -21.77 34.75
C SER A 94 10.11 -22.02 35.60
N ILE A 95 10.52 -21.03 36.42
CA ILE A 95 11.62 -21.19 37.38
C ILE A 95 11.26 -22.23 38.46
N ASP A 96 10.01 -22.21 38.95
CA ASP A 96 9.53 -23.16 39.95
C ASP A 96 9.48 -24.60 39.41
N VAL A 97 9.02 -24.77 38.17
CA VAL A 97 9.11 -26.09 37.45
C VAL A 97 10.54 -26.56 37.35
N ALA A 98 11.45 -25.68 36.90
CA ALA A 98 12.88 -26.05 36.79
C ALA A 98 13.53 -26.36 38.15
N ALA A 99 13.10 -25.69 39.22
CA ALA A 99 13.54 -25.98 40.58
C ALA A 99 12.98 -27.34 41.07
N ALA A 100 11.70 -27.62 40.82
CA ALA A 100 11.07 -28.90 41.16
C ALA A 100 11.77 -30.07 40.44
N ILE A 101 12.08 -29.92 39.15
CA ILE A 101 12.81 -30.92 38.37
C ILE A 101 14.20 -31.18 38.99
N ARG A 102 14.96 -30.15 39.29
CA ARG A 102 16.31 -30.25 39.87
C ARG A 102 16.31 -30.89 41.25
N SER A 103 15.32 -30.57 42.08
CA SER A 103 15.22 -31.07 43.46
C SER A 103 14.74 -32.54 43.53
N ALA A 104 14.14 -33.03 42.44
CA ALA A 104 13.57 -34.37 42.43
C ALA A 104 14.62 -35.52 42.51
N GLY A 105 15.89 -35.22 42.17
CA GLY A 105 16.99 -36.24 42.24
C GLY A 105 16.71 -37.51 41.44
N LEU A 106 15.89 -37.39 40.38
CA LEU A 106 15.50 -38.52 39.55
C LEU A 106 16.67 -38.93 38.64
N PRO A 107 16.96 -40.22 38.49
CA PRO A 107 18.02 -40.69 37.60
C PRO A 107 17.78 -40.40 36.13
N GLU A 108 16.53 -40.27 35.76
CA GLU A 108 16.02 -39.82 34.48
C GLU A 108 14.78 -38.97 34.74
N VAL A 109 14.78 -37.69 34.30
CA VAL A 109 13.59 -36.83 34.38
C VAL A 109 12.71 -37.17 33.20
N PRO A 110 11.50 -37.73 33.42
CA PRO A 110 10.57 -37.93 32.34
C PRO A 110 10.20 -36.56 31.77
N ASP A 111 9.92 -36.48 30.47
CA ASP A 111 9.30 -35.30 29.93
C ASP A 111 7.92 -35.05 30.58
N LEU A 112 7.40 -33.86 30.48
CA LEU A 112 6.17 -33.48 31.20
C LEU A 112 4.96 -34.33 30.78
N GLU A 113 4.90 -34.78 29.51
CA GLU A 113 3.82 -35.67 29.02
C GLU A 113 3.94 -37.05 29.60
N ALA A 114 5.15 -37.65 29.61
CA ALA A 114 5.38 -38.91 30.24
C ALA A 114 5.14 -38.89 31.76
N ALA A 115 5.54 -37.79 32.42
CA ALA A 115 5.27 -37.56 33.84
C ALA A 115 3.77 -37.50 34.14
N ARG A 116 3.00 -36.77 33.32
CA ARG A 116 1.55 -36.68 33.41
C ARG A 116 0.88 -38.04 33.21
N ALA A 117 1.29 -38.78 32.15
CA ALA A 117 0.76 -40.11 31.87
C ALA A 117 1.04 -41.11 32.99
N MET A 118 2.21 -41.03 33.67
CA MET A 118 2.50 -41.84 34.86
C MET A 118 1.63 -41.50 36.05
N ALA A 119 1.45 -40.18 36.32
CA ALA A 119 0.64 -39.70 37.42
C ALA A 119 -0.84 -40.01 37.26
N GLU A 120 -1.41 -39.81 36.06
CA GLU A 120 -2.81 -40.07 35.74
C GLU A 120 -3.22 -41.54 35.81
N ARG A 121 -2.30 -42.42 35.33
CA ARG A 121 -2.56 -43.87 35.27
C ARG A 121 -2.13 -44.62 36.54
N ASP A 122 -1.51 -43.92 37.48
CA ASP A 122 -0.85 -44.47 38.68
C ASP A 122 0.08 -45.67 38.34
N ARG A 123 0.71 -45.59 37.16
CA ARG A 123 1.65 -46.59 36.65
C ARG A 123 3.08 -46.07 36.78
N TRP A 124 3.72 -46.49 37.86
CA TRP A 124 5.08 -46.08 38.18
C TRP A 124 6.08 -47.19 37.86
N PRO A 125 7.24 -46.85 37.30
CA PRO A 125 8.34 -47.85 37.21
C PRO A 125 8.65 -48.37 38.60
N GLU A 126 8.95 -49.70 38.71
CA GLU A 126 9.27 -50.35 40.00
C GLU A 126 10.40 -49.67 40.77
N ARG A 127 11.32 -49.05 40.06
CA ARG A 127 12.45 -48.29 40.62
C ARG A 127 12.07 -46.95 41.30
N PHE A 128 10.84 -46.48 41.18
CA PHE A 128 10.40 -45.22 41.79
C PHE A 128 9.91 -45.44 43.22
N THR A 129 10.59 -44.78 44.16
CA THR A 129 10.18 -44.72 45.55
C THR A 129 8.98 -43.77 45.72
N GLU A 130 8.21 -43.93 46.81
CA GLU A 130 7.06 -43.02 47.07
C GLU A 130 7.44 -41.53 47.10
N PRO A 131 8.55 -41.10 47.74
CA PRO A 131 8.99 -39.72 47.63
C PRO A 131 9.22 -39.23 46.17
N GLN A 132 9.79 -40.10 45.31
CA GLN A 132 10.02 -39.77 43.91
C GLN A 132 8.71 -39.65 43.13
N ARG A 133 7.71 -40.47 43.41
CA ARG A 133 6.37 -40.37 42.83
C ARG A 133 5.72 -39.04 43.22
N GLU A 134 5.84 -38.62 44.46
CA GLU A 134 5.33 -37.34 44.93
C GLU A 134 6.04 -36.16 44.27
N HIS A 135 7.35 -36.23 44.04
CA HIS A 135 8.08 -35.24 43.28
C HIS A 135 7.59 -35.13 41.83
N VAL A 136 7.34 -36.24 41.17
CA VAL A 136 6.78 -36.26 39.80
C VAL A 136 5.37 -35.64 39.78
N ARG A 137 4.49 -35.97 40.71
CA ARG A 137 3.17 -35.35 40.84
C ARG A 137 3.28 -33.83 41.00
N ARG A 138 4.26 -33.38 41.79
CA ARG A 138 4.52 -31.93 41.95
C ARG A 138 5.03 -31.30 40.66
N ILE A 139 5.93 -31.94 39.89
CA ILE A 139 6.40 -31.46 38.59
C ILE A 139 5.23 -31.34 37.63
N VAL A 140 4.30 -32.32 37.61
CA VAL A 140 3.09 -32.25 36.76
C VAL A 140 2.20 -31.07 37.17
N ALA A 141 1.93 -30.87 38.47
CA ALA A 141 1.11 -29.79 38.96
C ALA A 141 1.71 -28.42 38.63
N GLU A 142 3.00 -28.21 38.77
CA GLU A 142 3.68 -26.98 38.39
C GLU A 142 3.73 -26.80 36.86
N GLY A 143 3.88 -27.90 36.10
CA GLY A 143 3.77 -27.89 34.65
C GLY A 143 2.39 -27.48 34.12
N ASP A 144 1.32 -27.92 34.79
CA ASP A 144 -0.06 -27.51 34.45
C ASP A 144 -0.26 -26.02 34.74
N ARG A 145 0.26 -25.49 35.83
CA ARG A 145 0.25 -24.07 36.16
C ARG A 145 1.00 -23.25 35.10
N LEU A 146 2.14 -23.77 34.62
CA LEU A 146 2.89 -23.12 33.54
C LEU A 146 2.09 -23.08 32.25
N ALA A 147 1.44 -24.18 31.87
CA ALA A 147 0.58 -24.27 30.70
C ALA A 147 -0.59 -23.27 30.78
N GLU A 148 -1.23 -23.16 31.96
CA GLU A 148 -2.29 -22.18 32.20
C GLU A 148 -1.78 -20.73 32.06
N ALA A 149 -0.62 -20.43 32.64
CA ALA A 149 -0.02 -19.09 32.55
C ALA A 149 0.36 -18.73 31.11
N GLN A 150 0.92 -19.68 30.35
CA GLN A 150 1.21 -19.50 28.93
C GLN A 150 -0.05 -19.30 28.07
N ALA A 151 -1.12 -20.05 28.38
CA ALA A 151 -2.41 -19.89 27.73
C ALA A 151 -3.04 -18.51 28.03
N GLU A 152 -2.84 -17.96 29.22
CA GLU A 152 -3.25 -16.59 29.55
C GLU A 152 -2.48 -15.55 28.72
N VAL A 153 -1.16 -15.66 28.61
CA VAL A 153 -0.34 -14.79 27.75
C VAL A 153 -0.85 -14.84 26.30
N ALA A 154 -1.08 -16.03 25.77
CA ALA A 154 -1.59 -16.21 24.41
C ALA A 154 -2.95 -15.53 24.21
N ARG A 155 -3.88 -15.67 25.16
CA ARG A 155 -5.19 -15.01 25.13
C ARG A 155 -5.08 -13.49 25.17
N LEU A 156 -4.18 -12.94 25.97
CA LEU A 156 -3.99 -11.49 26.06
C LEU A 156 -3.36 -10.93 24.79
N ARG A 157 -2.39 -11.62 24.19
CA ARG A 157 -1.80 -11.25 22.90
C ARG A 157 -2.83 -11.28 21.77
N GLU A 158 -3.69 -12.27 21.75
CA GLU A 158 -4.78 -12.36 20.79
C GLU A 158 -5.77 -11.19 20.95
N ARG A 159 -6.15 -10.83 22.19
CA ARG A 159 -6.97 -9.65 22.45
C ARG A 159 -6.31 -8.35 22.00
N GLN A 160 -4.98 -8.23 22.20
CA GLN A 160 -4.22 -7.06 21.72
C GLN A 160 -4.26 -6.99 20.20
N ARG A 161 -4.08 -8.10 19.50
CA ARG A 161 -4.18 -8.17 18.04
C ARG A 161 -5.55 -7.74 17.54
N GLN A 162 -6.61 -8.33 18.10
CA GLN A 162 -8.00 -7.99 17.75
C GLN A 162 -8.31 -6.51 17.99
N HIS A 163 -7.82 -5.97 19.11
CA HIS A 163 -7.99 -4.55 19.41
C HIS A 163 -7.25 -3.67 18.39
N ALA A 164 -6.01 -4.00 18.04
CA ALA A 164 -5.24 -3.29 17.04
C ALA A 164 -5.93 -3.33 15.65
N GLU A 165 -6.40 -4.50 15.23
CA GLU A 165 -7.13 -4.67 13.97
C GLU A 165 -8.43 -3.84 13.94
N ALA A 166 -9.18 -3.82 15.05
CA ALA A 166 -10.44 -3.06 15.14
C ALA A 166 -10.22 -1.54 15.14
N THR A 167 -9.10 -1.05 15.71
CA THR A 167 -8.86 0.39 15.88
C THR A 167 -7.97 1.00 14.79
N ALA A 168 -7.20 0.19 14.07
CA ALA A 168 -6.30 0.64 13.02
C ALA A 168 -7.00 1.48 11.93
N PRO A 169 -8.20 1.11 11.42
CA PRO A 169 -8.86 1.91 10.39
C PRO A 169 -9.21 3.32 10.87
N ILE A 170 -9.69 3.48 12.10
CA ILE A 170 -10.08 4.77 12.68
C ILE A 170 -8.84 5.65 12.89
N THR A 171 -7.78 5.08 13.43
CA THR A 171 -6.50 5.79 13.62
C THR A 171 -5.90 6.22 12.27
N ALA A 172 -5.91 5.33 11.28
CA ALA A 172 -5.46 5.64 9.93
C ALA A 172 -6.29 6.75 9.26
N LEU A 173 -7.61 6.73 9.44
CA LEU A 173 -8.50 7.79 8.96
C LEU A 173 -8.15 9.14 9.59
N ARG A 174 -8.03 9.19 10.91
CA ARG A 174 -7.63 10.41 11.64
C ARG A 174 -6.30 10.96 11.10
N ASP A 175 -5.29 10.13 10.94
CA ASP A 175 -3.96 10.55 10.47
C ASP A 175 -3.98 11.02 9.00
N ARG A 176 -4.83 10.45 8.16
CA ARG A 176 -5.05 10.93 6.78
C ARG A 176 -5.69 12.30 6.77
N ILE A 177 -6.70 12.51 7.61
CA ILE A 177 -7.38 13.81 7.74
C ILE A 177 -6.40 14.87 8.21
N VAL A 178 -5.62 14.62 9.26
CA VAL A 178 -4.62 15.57 9.77
C VAL A 178 -3.59 15.93 8.68
N ARG A 179 -3.10 14.94 7.94
CA ARG A 179 -2.19 15.18 6.81
C ARG A 179 -2.83 15.97 5.67
N ALA A 180 -4.09 15.72 5.36
CA ALA A 180 -4.81 16.45 4.32
C ALA A 180 -5.03 17.91 4.71
N LEU A 181 -5.45 18.16 5.95
CA LEU A 181 -5.61 19.52 6.50
C LEU A 181 -4.28 20.28 6.49
N GLY A 182 -3.17 19.63 6.89
CA GLY A 182 -1.84 20.25 6.89
C GLY A 182 -1.31 20.61 5.50
N ARG A 183 -1.81 19.95 4.44
CA ARG A 183 -1.47 20.24 3.03
C ARG A 183 -2.41 21.24 2.37
N SER A 184 -3.56 21.51 2.97
CA SER A 184 -4.61 22.35 2.42
C SER A 184 -4.53 23.75 3.02
N ARG A 185 -4.92 24.76 2.24
CA ARG A 185 -4.92 26.15 2.70
C ARG A 185 -6.31 26.54 3.25
N PRO A 186 -6.39 27.18 4.43
CA PRO A 186 -7.65 27.78 4.89
C PRO A 186 -8.03 28.96 3.98
N PRO A 187 -9.31 29.40 4.00
CA PRO A 187 -10.39 28.92 4.84
C PRO A 187 -11.02 27.62 4.32
N PHE A 188 -11.48 26.77 5.24
CA PHE A 188 -12.25 25.58 4.90
C PHE A 188 -13.73 25.92 4.88
N LYS A 189 -14.40 25.60 3.77
CA LYS A 189 -15.82 25.84 3.60
C LYS A 189 -16.62 24.56 3.79
N PRO A 190 -17.80 24.60 4.43
CA PRO A 190 -18.65 23.42 4.54
C PRO A 190 -19.16 22.98 3.17
N VAL A 191 -19.16 21.67 2.92
CA VAL A 191 -19.74 21.07 1.72
C VAL A 191 -21.21 20.80 1.96
N ALA A 192 -22.06 21.22 1.01
CA ALA A 192 -23.47 20.87 1.04
C ALA A 192 -23.66 19.38 0.68
N LEU A 193 -24.25 18.62 1.59
CA LEU A 193 -24.60 17.23 1.35
C LEU A 193 -26.01 17.08 0.81
N PRO A 194 -26.29 16.10 -0.06
CA PRO A 194 -27.66 15.78 -0.45
C PRO A 194 -28.47 15.28 0.75
N ALA A 195 -29.80 15.55 0.75
CA ALA A 195 -30.65 15.05 1.82
C ALA A 195 -30.88 13.54 1.68
N VAL A 196 -30.61 12.80 2.76
CA VAL A 196 -30.84 11.35 2.83
C VAL A 196 -31.76 11.06 4.02
N ASP A 197 -32.83 10.26 3.78
CA ASP A 197 -33.70 9.78 4.85
C ASP A 197 -32.94 8.75 5.70
N ALA A 198 -32.91 8.95 7.02
CA ALA A 198 -32.25 8.04 7.96
C ALA A 198 -32.73 6.58 7.83
N LYS A 199 -33.99 6.36 7.51
CA LYS A 199 -34.54 5.01 7.29
C LYS A 199 -34.00 4.31 6.04
N LYS A 200 -33.51 5.08 5.08
CA LYS A 200 -32.94 4.60 3.81
C LYS A 200 -31.42 4.74 3.73
N ALA A 201 -30.81 5.25 4.80
CA ALA A 201 -29.39 5.60 4.80
C ALA A 201 -28.49 4.40 4.48
N GLU A 202 -28.76 3.22 5.04
CA GLU A 202 -27.98 2.00 4.75
C GLU A 202 -28.09 1.56 3.28
N ALA A 203 -29.29 1.65 2.69
CA ALA A 203 -29.48 1.34 1.26
C ALA A 203 -28.81 2.39 0.36
N ALA A 204 -28.90 3.67 0.73
CA ALA A 204 -28.23 4.76 0.02
C ALA A 204 -26.69 4.64 0.09
N LEU A 205 -26.16 4.24 1.26
CA LEU A 205 -24.73 3.97 1.45
C LEU A 205 -24.25 2.86 0.51
N ARG A 206 -24.98 1.75 0.45
CA ARG A 206 -24.63 0.62 -0.40
C ARG A 206 -24.63 1.02 -1.88
N GLY A 207 -25.72 1.65 -2.36
CA GLY A 207 -25.80 2.10 -3.76
C GLY A 207 -24.74 3.16 -4.12
N ALA A 208 -24.42 4.07 -3.18
CA ALA A 208 -23.35 5.03 -3.38
C ALA A 208 -21.99 4.34 -3.55
N ARG A 209 -21.67 3.33 -2.74
CA ARG A 209 -20.42 2.55 -2.82
C ARG A 209 -20.31 1.74 -4.11
N GLU A 210 -21.41 1.16 -4.57
CA GLU A 210 -21.45 0.49 -5.87
C GLU A 210 -21.14 1.48 -6.99
N THR A 211 -21.78 2.65 -6.99
CA THR A 211 -21.53 3.71 -7.99
C THR A 211 -20.09 4.24 -7.92
N ILE A 212 -19.51 4.36 -6.72
CA ILE A 212 -18.09 4.75 -6.55
C ILE A 212 -17.16 3.72 -7.19
N ALA A 213 -17.39 2.44 -6.94
CA ALA A 213 -16.58 1.36 -7.51
C ALA A 213 -16.67 1.35 -9.04
N GLU A 214 -17.88 1.50 -9.60
CA GLU A 214 -18.10 1.59 -11.05
C GLU A 214 -17.41 2.82 -11.67
N ALA A 215 -17.55 3.99 -11.04
CA ALA A 215 -16.95 5.22 -11.53
C ALA A 215 -15.41 5.19 -11.44
N ALA A 216 -14.85 4.60 -10.38
CA ALA A 216 -13.42 4.40 -10.24
C ALA A 216 -12.86 3.44 -11.30
N ALA A 217 -13.53 2.31 -11.53
CA ALA A 217 -13.17 1.36 -12.58
C ALA A 217 -13.25 2.00 -13.99
N GLU A 218 -14.26 2.85 -14.22
CA GLU A 218 -14.40 3.59 -15.47
C GLU A 218 -13.26 4.59 -15.68
N ILE A 219 -12.88 5.35 -14.62
CA ILE A 219 -11.73 6.27 -14.66
C ILE A 219 -10.45 5.51 -14.99
N GLU A 220 -10.22 4.38 -14.33
CA GLU A 220 -9.05 3.55 -14.59
C GLU A 220 -9.06 3.02 -16.02
N ARG A 221 -10.19 2.47 -16.47
CA ARG A 221 -10.38 1.98 -17.84
C ARG A 221 -10.06 3.04 -18.90
N ILE A 222 -10.55 4.27 -18.72
CA ILE A 222 -10.30 5.37 -19.67
C ILE A 222 -8.84 5.83 -19.59
N SER A 223 -8.28 5.93 -18.37
CA SER A 223 -6.91 6.41 -18.15
C SER A 223 -5.85 5.47 -18.70
N THR A 224 -6.09 4.15 -18.59
CA THR A 224 -5.18 3.11 -19.04
C THR A 224 -5.52 2.60 -20.45
N ALA A 225 -6.61 3.11 -21.06
CA ALA A 225 -7.05 2.68 -22.36
C ALA A 225 -5.95 2.86 -23.41
N ARG A 226 -5.69 1.83 -24.17
CA ARG A 226 -4.84 1.89 -25.36
C ARG A 226 -5.46 2.81 -26.40
N PRO A 227 -4.69 3.34 -27.36
CA PRO A 227 -5.26 4.19 -28.40
C PRO A 227 -6.28 3.41 -29.23
N ASN A 228 -7.29 4.12 -29.75
CA ASN A 228 -8.20 3.56 -30.72
C ASN A 228 -7.42 3.15 -31.98
N GLU A 229 -7.83 2.07 -32.65
CA GLU A 229 -7.11 1.50 -33.79
C GLU A 229 -6.96 2.51 -34.94
N HIS A 230 -8.02 3.25 -35.28
CA HIS A 230 -7.97 4.27 -36.32
C HIS A 230 -7.07 5.44 -35.98
N GLU A 231 -7.11 5.91 -34.72
CA GLU A 231 -6.23 7.00 -34.27
C GLU A 231 -4.77 6.53 -34.20
N ALA A 232 -4.53 5.32 -33.70
CA ALA A 232 -3.21 4.73 -33.64
C ALA A 232 -2.60 4.59 -35.03
N PHE A 233 -3.38 4.12 -35.99
CA PHE A 233 -2.96 4.02 -37.39
C PHE A 233 -2.66 5.40 -37.99
N ALA A 234 -3.55 6.38 -37.83
CA ALA A 234 -3.34 7.74 -38.31
C ALA A 234 -2.10 8.41 -37.72
N LEU A 235 -1.89 8.27 -36.40
CA LEU A 235 -0.70 8.81 -35.72
C LEU A 235 0.58 8.09 -36.18
N ALA A 236 0.52 6.77 -36.30
CA ALA A 236 1.63 5.98 -36.80
C ALA A 236 1.96 6.34 -38.24
N LEU A 237 0.96 6.49 -39.11
CA LEU A 237 1.15 6.87 -40.51
C LEU A 237 1.83 8.25 -40.61
N ALA A 238 1.32 9.27 -39.93
CA ALA A 238 1.93 10.60 -39.90
C ALA A 238 3.39 10.59 -39.38
N ALA A 239 3.70 9.73 -38.39
CA ALA A 239 5.06 9.56 -37.88
C ALA A 239 5.95 8.84 -38.88
N VAL A 240 5.45 7.80 -39.53
CA VAL A 240 6.15 6.98 -40.53
C VAL A 240 6.44 7.80 -41.79
N GLU A 241 5.45 8.57 -42.28
CA GLU A 241 5.64 9.47 -43.44
C GLU A 241 6.74 10.51 -43.17
N ARG A 242 6.74 11.11 -41.96
CA ARG A 242 7.78 12.05 -41.55
C ARG A 242 9.15 11.41 -41.51
N TYR A 243 9.23 10.21 -40.90
CA TYR A 243 10.47 9.44 -40.85
C TYR A 243 10.93 8.97 -42.24
N GLY A 244 10.00 8.56 -43.10
CA GLY A 244 10.24 8.18 -44.49
C GLY A 244 10.78 9.36 -45.32
N ALA A 245 10.29 10.58 -45.11
CA ALA A 245 10.79 11.79 -45.76
C ALA A 245 12.27 12.06 -45.44
N GLU A 246 12.75 11.61 -44.28
CA GLU A 246 14.16 11.69 -43.85
C GLU A 246 15.03 10.58 -44.47
N SER A 247 14.45 9.67 -45.21
CA SER A 247 15.16 8.48 -45.75
C SER A 247 16.31 8.83 -46.71
N GLY A 248 16.26 10.02 -47.27
CA GLY A 248 17.20 10.42 -48.35
C GLY A 248 16.86 9.80 -49.73
N LEU A 249 15.75 9.07 -49.86
CA LEU A 249 15.36 8.42 -51.14
C LEU A 249 15.27 9.43 -52.29
N GLY A 250 14.68 10.60 -52.06
CA GLY A 250 14.59 11.65 -53.05
C GLY A 250 15.98 12.21 -53.51
N ALA A 251 16.98 12.19 -52.59
CA ALA A 251 18.33 12.58 -52.91
C ALA A 251 19.12 11.45 -53.57
N ALA A 252 18.77 10.19 -53.29
CA ALA A 252 19.40 9.02 -53.86
C ALA A 252 18.94 8.73 -55.31
N VAL A 253 17.70 9.15 -55.67
CA VAL A 253 17.15 8.94 -57.02
C VAL A 253 17.30 10.21 -57.83
N LYS A 254 18.01 10.14 -58.96
CA LYS A 254 18.16 11.24 -59.92
C LYS A 254 17.58 10.86 -61.26
N TRP A 255 16.81 11.78 -61.85
CA TRP A 255 16.33 11.71 -63.20
C TRP A 255 17.25 12.56 -64.11
N ASN A 256 17.83 11.93 -65.16
CA ASN A 256 18.74 12.63 -66.08
C ASN A 256 18.05 13.03 -67.41
N GLY A 257 16.73 12.88 -67.49
CA GLY A 257 15.92 13.15 -68.68
C GLY A 257 15.58 11.92 -69.51
N THR A 258 16.23 10.80 -69.29
CA THR A 258 16.01 9.52 -69.98
C THR A 258 16.00 8.31 -69.07
N GLU A 259 16.73 8.38 -67.93
CA GLU A 259 16.89 7.25 -67.01
C GLU A 259 16.86 7.72 -65.55
N PHE A 260 16.37 6.84 -64.67
CA PHE A 260 16.51 6.97 -63.24
C PHE A 260 17.84 6.35 -62.81
N THR A 261 18.67 7.11 -62.16
CA THR A 261 19.87 6.59 -61.45
C THR A 261 19.62 6.54 -59.97
N ILE A 262 19.77 5.36 -59.36
CA ILE A 262 19.75 5.18 -57.92
C ILE A 262 21.21 5.11 -57.46
N ARG A 263 21.62 6.07 -56.62
CA ARG A 263 22.94 6.02 -56.01
C ARG A 263 22.81 5.28 -54.69
N GLU A 264 23.27 4.05 -54.64
CA GLU A 264 23.49 3.33 -53.39
C GLU A 264 24.64 3.99 -52.65
N ALA A 265 24.41 4.29 -51.33
CA ALA A 265 25.48 4.74 -50.48
C ALA A 265 26.47 3.60 -50.25
N THR A 266 27.63 3.69 -50.81
CA THR A 266 28.72 2.72 -50.58
C THR A 266 29.24 2.94 -49.16
N PRO A 267 29.23 1.94 -48.30
CA PRO A 267 29.77 2.06 -46.95
C PRO A 267 31.26 2.39 -47.02
N GLY A 268 31.65 3.54 -46.49
CA GLY A 268 33.07 3.90 -46.34
C GLY A 268 33.57 5.12 -47.12
N LEU A 269 32.80 5.71 -48.04
CA LEU A 269 33.15 6.97 -48.67
C LEU A 269 32.40 8.14 -48.00
N SER A 270 33.11 8.81 -47.14
CA SER A 270 32.68 10.06 -46.48
C SER A 270 32.83 11.20 -47.50
N THR A 271 31.75 11.48 -48.24
CA THR A 271 31.57 12.77 -48.87
C THR A 271 30.38 13.44 -48.21
N GLU A 272 30.52 14.73 -47.85
CA GLU A 272 29.56 15.52 -47.04
C GLU A 272 28.11 15.55 -47.55
N ASP A 273 27.85 15.01 -48.74
CA ASP A 273 26.55 14.99 -49.38
C ASP A 273 25.85 13.61 -49.40
N HIS A 274 26.44 12.56 -48.78
CA HIS A 274 25.84 11.21 -48.83
C HIS A 274 25.36 10.79 -47.43
N ARG A 275 24.11 11.11 -47.12
CA ARG A 275 23.44 10.50 -45.97
C ARG A 275 23.19 9.02 -46.30
N PRO A 276 23.69 8.07 -45.46
CA PRO A 276 23.45 6.65 -45.68
C PRO A 276 21.95 6.36 -45.66
N LEU A 277 21.46 5.64 -46.63
CA LEU A 277 20.08 5.14 -46.67
C LEU A 277 19.84 4.32 -45.41
N ARG A 278 18.89 4.77 -44.59
CA ARG A 278 18.46 4.03 -43.38
C ARG A 278 17.41 3.00 -43.80
N PRO A 279 17.67 1.67 -43.63
CA PRO A 279 16.73 0.64 -44.11
C PRO A 279 15.29 0.81 -43.65
N LEU A 280 15.12 1.22 -42.36
CA LEU A 280 13.79 1.48 -41.80
C LEU A 280 13.15 2.75 -42.40
N ALA A 281 13.91 3.78 -42.67
CA ALA A 281 13.39 4.99 -43.29
C ALA A 281 13.03 4.75 -44.76
N LEU A 282 13.80 3.91 -45.46
CA LEU A 282 13.47 3.48 -46.81
C LEU A 282 12.14 2.67 -46.81
N LEU A 283 11.99 1.71 -45.90
CA LEU A 283 10.77 0.95 -45.75
C LEU A 283 9.58 1.85 -45.44
N ALA A 284 9.74 2.82 -44.55
CA ALA A 284 8.75 3.83 -44.22
C ALA A 284 8.36 4.71 -45.42
N ALA A 285 9.31 5.02 -46.29
CA ALA A 285 9.05 5.80 -47.51
C ALA A 285 8.31 5.00 -48.62
N VAL A 286 8.59 3.68 -48.72
CA VAL A 286 8.04 2.84 -49.78
C VAL A 286 6.71 2.19 -49.42
N ALA A 287 6.55 1.83 -48.14
CA ALA A 287 5.34 1.15 -47.64
C ALA A 287 4.86 1.73 -46.29
N PRO A 288 4.51 3.02 -46.24
CA PRO A 288 4.14 3.69 -45.00
C PRO A 288 2.93 3.06 -44.30
N ASP A 289 1.91 2.66 -45.06
CA ASP A 289 0.69 2.03 -44.53
C ASP A 289 0.99 0.70 -43.81
N LEU A 290 1.86 -0.14 -44.43
CA LEU A 290 2.23 -1.43 -43.83
C LEU A 290 3.00 -1.24 -42.54
N VAL A 291 3.93 -0.28 -42.52
CA VAL A 291 4.71 0.05 -41.32
C VAL A 291 3.79 0.64 -40.23
N ALA A 292 2.90 1.56 -40.60
CA ALA A 292 1.95 2.17 -39.67
C ALA A 292 0.97 1.12 -39.09
N ALA A 293 0.43 0.23 -39.89
CA ALA A 293 -0.43 -0.86 -39.46
C ALA A 293 0.31 -1.81 -38.48
N THR A 294 1.57 -2.09 -38.76
CA THR A 294 2.39 -2.93 -37.90
C THR A 294 2.65 -2.24 -36.55
N ILE A 295 2.96 -0.95 -36.54
CA ILE A 295 3.13 -0.15 -35.33
C ILE A 295 1.83 -0.14 -34.54
N ALA A 296 0.69 0.20 -35.14
CA ALA A 296 -0.61 0.23 -34.49
C ALA A 296 -0.94 -1.10 -33.80
N ARG A 297 -0.66 -2.22 -34.49
CA ARG A 297 -0.83 -3.56 -33.92
C ARG A 297 0.12 -3.85 -32.77
N THR A 298 1.39 -3.45 -32.89
CA THR A 298 2.42 -3.68 -31.86
C THR A 298 2.12 -2.94 -30.55
N ILE A 299 1.59 -1.72 -30.61
CA ILE A 299 1.16 -0.97 -29.44
C ILE A 299 -0.16 -1.49 -28.86
N GLY A 300 -0.79 -2.48 -29.51
CA GLY A 300 -2.02 -3.14 -29.08
C GLY A 300 -3.21 -2.19 -29.10
N ALA A 301 -3.33 -1.37 -30.14
CA ALA A 301 -4.52 -0.56 -30.38
C ALA A 301 -5.79 -1.42 -30.42
N HIS A 302 -6.91 -0.87 -29.91
CA HIS A 302 -8.16 -1.62 -29.79
C HIS A 302 -9.29 -0.84 -30.48
N PRO A 303 -10.15 -1.49 -31.28
CA PRO A 303 -11.20 -0.81 -32.02
C PRO A 303 -12.21 -0.11 -31.11
N ASP A 304 -12.55 -0.70 -29.97
CA ASP A 304 -13.52 -0.17 -29.01
C ASP A 304 -12.91 0.80 -27.99
N ALA A 305 -11.63 1.13 -28.10
CA ALA A 305 -11.01 2.09 -27.19
C ALA A 305 -11.57 3.51 -27.45
N PRO A 306 -11.80 4.30 -26.38
CA PRO A 306 -12.29 5.67 -26.55
C PRO A 306 -11.27 6.52 -27.30
N LEU A 307 -11.76 7.36 -28.22
CA LEU A 307 -10.93 8.29 -28.98
C LEU A 307 -10.17 9.23 -28.01
N MET A 308 -8.92 9.52 -28.32
CA MET A 308 -8.07 10.40 -27.48
C MET A 308 -8.70 11.77 -27.23
N LYS A 309 -9.36 12.34 -28.24
CA LYS A 309 -10.07 13.62 -28.13
C LYS A 309 -11.25 13.58 -27.17
N ASP A 310 -11.90 12.41 -27.00
CA ASP A 310 -13.08 12.25 -26.14
C ASP A 310 -12.70 11.90 -24.69
N ARG A 311 -11.48 11.37 -24.45
CA ARG A 311 -11.02 10.96 -23.13
C ARG A 311 -11.12 12.04 -22.06
N PRO A 312 -10.71 13.30 -22.30
CA PRO A 312 -10.85 14.35 -21.29
C PRO A 312 -12.29 14.58 -20.86
N ARG A 313 -13.26 14.55 -21.81
CA ARG A 313 -14.68 14.68 -21.52
C ARG A 313 -15.19 13.47 -20.71
N LEU A 314 -14.89 12.26 -21.17
CA LEU A 314 -15.31 11.01 -20.49
C LEU A 314 -14.72 10.93 -19.07
N LEU A 315 -13.45 11.30 -18.88
CA LEU A 315 -12.84 11.39 -17.54
C LEU A 315 -13.52 12.44 -16.66
N ALA A 316 -13.89 13.59 -17.22
CA ALA A 316 -14.61 14.63 -16.48
C ALA A 316 -15.99 14.13 -16.03
N GLU A 317 -16.72 13.44 -16.91
CA GLU A 317 -18.03 12.84 -16.60
C GLU A 317 -17.92 11.73 -15.54
N ALA A 318 -16.94 10.84 -15.66
CA ALA A 318 -16.70 9.78 -14.67
C ALA A 318 -16.27 10.34 -13.31
N ARG A 319 -15.43 11.36 -13.28
CA ARG A 319 -15.03 12.07 -12.04
C ARG A 319 -16.20 12.81 -11.39
N ALA A 320 -17.09 13.38 -12.20
CA ALA A 320 -18.29 14.04 -11.67
C ALA A 320 -19.25 13.02 -11.03
N ARG A 321 -19.45 11.86 -11.68
CA ARG A 321 -20.22 10.74 -11.09
C ARG A 321 -19.60 10.23 -9.79
N LEU A 322 -18.29 10.03 -9.78
CA LEU A 322 -17.55 9.63 -8.58
C LEU A 322 -17.80 10.64 -7.44
N ARG A 323 -17.63 11.94 -7.73
CA ARG A 323 -17.83 13.00 -6.72
C ARG A 323 -19.26 13.03 -6.18
N GLN A 324 -20.27 12.87 -7.04
CA GLN A 324 -21.67 12.81 -6.61
C GLN A 324 -21.95 11.59 -5.72
N ALA A 325 -21.41 10.44 -6.08
CA ALA A 325 -21.55 9.22 -5.28
C ALA A 325 -20.83 9.33 -3.92
N GLU A 326 -19.66 9.96 -3.86
CA GLU A 326 -18.96 10.24 -2.61
C GLU A 326 -19.73 11.20 -1.70
N LEU A 327 -20.38 12.22 -2.27
CA LEU A 327 -21.26 13.12 -1.51
C LEU A 327 -22.47 12.38 -0.97
N LEU A 328 -23.07 11.48 -1.76
CA LEU A 328 -24.19 10.64 -1.32
C LEU A 328 -23.79 9.65 -0.23
N GLU A 329 -22.63 8.99 -0.38
CA GLU A 329 -22.07 8.14 0.67
C GLU A 329 -21.92 8.91 1.99
N ARG A 330 -21.28 10.08 1.91
CA ARG A 330 -21.05 10.92 3.09
C ARG A 330 -22.37 11.40 3.73
N ALA A 331 -23.36 11.74 2.91
CA ALA A 331 -24.70 12.10 3.37
C ALA A 331 -25.41 10.93 4.07
N ALA A 332 -25.30 9.75 3.50
CA ALA A 332 -25.87 8.53 4.09
C ALA A 332 -25.24 8.22 5.46
N ILE A 333 -23.90 8.32 5.58
CA ILE A 333 -23.20 8.14 6.86
C ILE A 333 -23.62 9.21 7.87
N ALA A 334 -23.76 10.47 7.46
CA ALA A 334 -24.24 11.55 8.32
C ALA A 334 -25.68 11.29 8.83
N ALA A 335 -26.57 10.78 7.96
CA ALA A 335 -27.93 10.43 8.32
C ALA A 335 -28.02 9.28 9.36
N MET A 336 -26.95 8.47 9.47
CA MET A 336 -26.78 7.43 10.49
C MET A 336 -26.12 7.94 11.79
N GLY A 337 -25.80 9.23 11.89
CA GLY A 337 -25.12 9.82 13.06
C GLY A 337 -23.60 9.68 13.05
N ASP A 338 -22.99 9.57 11.87
CA ASP A 338 -21.53 9.51 11.65
C ASP A 338 -20.81 8.38 12.44
N PRO A 339 -21.20 7.12 12.27
CA PRO A 339 -20.46 6.03 12.91
C PRO A 339 -19.02 5.96 12.36
N LEU A 340 -18.03 5.97 13.27
CA LEU A 340 -16.60 6.10 12.90
C LEU A 340 -16.09 4.89 12.13
N ASP A 341 -16.60 3.71 12.40
CA ASP A 341 -16.33 2.48 11.67
C ASP A 341 -16.73 2.61 10.19
N ARG A 342 -17.94 3.13 9.91
CA ARG A 342 -18.41 3.37 8.54
C ARG A 342 -17.58 4.41 7.79
N LEU A 343 -17.12 5.45 8.47
CA LEU A 343 -16.23 6.45 7.91
C LEU A 343 -14.83 5.87 7.59
N ALA A 344 -14.39 4.92 8.38
CA ALA A 344 -13.06 4.32 8.24
C ALA A 344 -12.99 3.14 7.24
N GLU A 345 -14.14 2.58 6.81
CA GLU A 345 -14.22 1.43 5.90
C GLU A 345 -13.59 1.68 4.51
N ARG A 346 -13.55 2.95 4.06
CA ARG A 346 -12.97 3.32 2.76
C ARG A 346 -11.68 4.10 2.93
N PRO A 347 -10.52 3.45 2.87
CA PRO A 347 -9.22 4.13 3.01
C PRO A 347 -8.89 5.10 1.87
N GLU A 348 -9.50 4.96 0.69
CA GLU A 348 -9.33 5.84 -0.48
C GLU A 348 -10.22 7.08 -0.46
N ALA A 349 -11.21 7.17 0.44
CA ALA A 349 -12.10 8.32 0.53
C ALA A 349 -11.32 9.64 0.73
N ASP A 350 -11.79 10.71 0.08
CA ASP A 350 -11.22 12.05 0.27
C ASP A 350 -11.33 12.50 1.73
N PRO A 351 -10.22 12.70 2.44
CA PRO A 351 -10.24 13.07 3.84
C PRO A 351 -10.96 14.38 4.15
N LEU A 352 -10.92 15.35 3.23
CA LEU A 352 -11.63 16.63 3.41
C LEU A 352 -13.14 16.44 3.28
N LEU A 353 -13.56 15.57 2.37
CA LEU A 353 -14.97 15.24 2.21
C LEU A 353 -15.51 14.48 3.43
N VAL A 354 -14.71 13.61 4.05
CA VAL A 354 -15.08 12.96 5.33
C VAL A 354 -15.42 14.00 6.39
N LEU A 355 -14.67 15.09 6.46
CA LEU A 355 -14.95 16.24 7.33
C LEU A 355 -16.07 17.15 6.82
N MET A 356 -16.65 16.87 5.67
CA MET A 356 -17.64 17.75 5.00
C MET A 356 -17.10 19.15 4.72
N VAL A 357 -15.84 19.26 4.33
CA VAL A 357 -15.19 20.55 4.02
C VAL A 357 -14.50 20.52 2.67
N GLU A 358 -14.36 21.71 2.09
CA GLU A 358 -13.53 21.99 0.92
C GLU A 358 -12.49 23.03 1.28
N ALA A 359 -11.26 22.86 0.78
CA ALA A 359 -10.24 23.90 0.90
C ALA A 359 -10.60 25.09 0.02
N GLY A 360 -10.39 26.32 0.52
CA GLY A 360 -10.49 27.52 -0.28
C GLY A 360 -9.52 27.44 -1.47
N ARG A 361 -10.00 27.83 -2.66
CA ARG A 361 -9.15 28.01 -3.85
C ARG A 361 -8.32 29.26 -3.75
#